data_abc0abe8d4a319066fff777f06ca135b
#
_entry.id   abc0abe8d4a319066fff777f06ca135b
#
_cell.length_a   1.000
_cell.length_b   1.000
_cell.length_c   1.000
_cell.angle_alpha   90.00
_cell.angle_beta   90.00
_cell.angle_gamma   90.00
#
_symmetry.space_group_name_H-M   'P 1'
#
loop_
_entity.id
_entity.type
_entity.pdbx_description
1 polymer ?
#
loop_
_entity_poly.entity_id
_entity_poly.type
_entity_poly.pdbx_seq_one_letter_code
_entity_poly.pdbx_strand_id
1 'polypeptide(L)'
;MTTVPASLHALLTAPFEPPPPVVWQRDRWRAWADRMGDGFVVPEALGEQVERTDVAAVVDDELDRGRTGAAFVAAMVWALGDAGDGAYRTASVLGGRRSPTVVDPDVVRTLDESARTVRESGPDAVPTAHRAVRTRGLHGLVAVTTTTWLHFASARRDPFGPHAAPVLDDAVRGWLASHADLHLHDGRTGDYVQYTDRLVRWGRPFGRTPVQVESAVRALVATTCQG
;
A
#
# COMPACT_ATOMS: atom_id res chain seq x y z
N MET A 1 -28.62 6.23 2.53
CA MET A 1 -27.52 6.04 3.52
C MET A 1 -26.96 4.64 3.27
N THR A 2 -25.69 4.49 2.99
CA THR A 2 -25.09 3.16 2.73
C THR A 2 -24.84 2.49 4.07
N THR A 3 -25.57 1.42 4.35
CA THR A 3 -25.47 0.68 5.61
C THR A 3 -24.14 -0.07 5.69
N VAL A 4 -23.52 -0.09 6.88
CA VAL A 4 -22.34 -0.92 7.14
C VAL A 4 -22.79 -2.40 7.12
N PRO A 5 -22.11 -3.29 6.36
CA PRO A 5 -22.40 -4.73 6.39
C PRO A 5 -22.31 -5.30 7.81
N ALA A 6 -23.22 -6.22 8.19
CA ALA A 6 -23.32 -6.71 9.58
C ALA A 6 -22.01 -7.34 10.11
N SER A 7 -21.30 -8.11 9.27
CA SER A 7 -20.00 -8.69 9.61
C SER A 7 -18.94 -7.63 9.89
N LEU A 8 -18.91 -6.56 9.08
CA LEU A 8 -17.98 -5.44 9.27
C LEU A 8 -18.36 -4.62 10.52
N HIS A 9 -19.66 -4.40 10.77
CA HIS A 9 -20.12 -3.69 11.96
C HIS A 9 -19.61 -4.33 13.25
N ALA A 10 -19.63 -5.67 13.35
CA ALA A 10 -19.12 -6.39 14.52
C ALA A 10 -17.64 -6.12 14.77
N LEU A 11 -16.80 -6.14 13.71
CA LEU A 11 -15.37 -5.84 13.82
C LEU A 11 -15.09 -4.38 14.16
N LEU A 12 -15.86 -3.43 13.61
CA LEU A 12 -15.68 -2.01 13.90
C LEU A 12 -16.06 -1.64 15.34
N THR A 13 -16.94 -2.40 15.96
CA THR A 13 -17.34 -2.22 17.36
C THR A 13 -16.31 -2.79 18.34
N ALA A 14 -15.62 -3.87 17.97
CA ALA A 14 -14.56 -4.48 18.77
C ALA A 14 -13.32 -3.56 18.86
N PRO A 15 -12.44 -3.72 19.87
CA PRO A 15 -11.14 -3.05 19.87
C PRO A 15 -10.37 -3.29 18.56
N PHE A 16 -9.65 -2.27 18.10
CA PHE A 16 -8.82 -2.44 16.90
C PHE A 16 -7.61 -3.30 17.20
N GLU A 17 -7.42 -4.34 16.41
CA GLU A 17 -6.24 -5.19 16.43
C GLU A 17 -5.47 -5.03 15.11
N PRO A 18 -4.17 -4.70 15.16
CA PRO A 18 -3.35 -4.65 13.96
C PRO A 18 -3.31 -6.02 13.26
N PRO A 19 -3.20 -6.06 11.93
CA PRO A 19 -3.01 -7.32 11.21
C PRO A 19 -1.67 -7.97 11.61
N PRO A 20 -1.57 -9.31 11.51
CA PRO A 20 -0.33 -10.02 11.83
C PRO A 20 0.82 -9.58 10.91
N PRO A 21 2.09 -9.76 11.37
CA PRO A 21 3.25 -9.45 10.57
C PRO A 21 3.34 -10.32 9.31
N VAL A 22 3.97 -9.79 8.27
CA VAL A 22 4.23 -10.48 7.01
C VAL A 22 5.62 -11.12 7.08
N VAL A 23 5.70 -12.42 6.77
CA VAL A 23 6.97 -13.14 6.57
C VAL A 23 7.41 -12.92 5.12
N TRP A 24 8.67 -12.63 4.89
CA TRP A 24 9.19 -12.39 3.56
C TRP A 24 10.53 -13.11 3.31
N GLN A 25 10.88 -13.31 2.06
CA GLN A 25 12.06 -14.08 1.67
C GLN A 25 13.22 -13.14 1.36
N ARG A 26 13.93 -12.66 2.40
CA ARG A 26 15.01 -11.67 2.31
C ARG A 26 16.05 -11.98 1.21
N ASP A 27 16.48 -13.22 1.09
CA ASP A 27 17.53 -13.60 0.11
C ASP A 27 17.07 -13.40 -1.34
N ARG A 28 15.79 -13.61 -1.63
CA ARG A 28 15.24 -13.32 -2.97
C ARG A 28 15.28 -11.83 -3.29
N TRP A 29 15.00 -10.98 -2.31
CA TRP A 29 15.03 -9.53 -2.47
C TRP A 29 16.47 -9.04 -2.59
N ARG A 30 17.41 -9.57 -1.82
CA ARG A 30 18.85 -9.28 -1.94
C ARG A 30 19.41 -9.66 -3.29
N ALA A 31 19.06 -10.84 -3.82
CA ALA A 31 19.48 -11.24 -5.16
C ALA A 31 19.02 -10.25 -6.27
N TRP A 32 17.89 -9.58 -6.07
CA TRP A 32 17.47 -8.49 -6.96
C TRP A 32 18.23 -7.19 -6.71
N ALA A 33 18.59 -6.88 -5.48
CA ALA A 33 19.45 -5.73 -5.16
C ALA A 33 20.83 -5.89 -5.83
N ASP A 34 21.45 -7.06 -5.72
CA ASP A 34 22.73 -7.37 -6.39
C ASP A 34 22.64 -7.21 -7.91
N ARG A 35 21.50 -7.57 -8.50
CA ARG A 35 21.27 -7.49 -9.95
C ARG A 35 21.01 -6.06 -10.45
N MET A 36 20.27 -5.26 -9.67
CA MET A 36 19.81 -3.91 -10.05
C MET A 36 20.82 -2.81 -9.67
N GLY A 37 21.78 -3.11 -8.78
CA GLY A 37 22.75 -2.15 -8.26
C GLY A 37 22.14 -1.13 -7.30
N ASP A 38 22.83 -0.01 -7.12
CA ASP A 38 22.60 0.97 -6.05
C ASP A 38 21.19 1.58 -5.96
N GLY A 39 20.40 1.46 -7.01
CA GLY A 39 19.01 2.01 -7.02
C GLY A 39 17.96 1.10 -6.41
N PHE A 40 18.24 -0.22 -6.26
CA PHE A 40 17.36 -1.18 -5.62
C PHE A 40 17.95 -1.62 -4.29
N VAL A 41 17.67 -0.87 -3.25
CA VAL A 41 18.22 -1.13 -1.92
C VAL A 41 17.15 -1.75 -1.03
N VAL A 42 17.46 -2.90 -0.44
CA VAL A 42 16.64 -3.53 0.61
C VAL A 42 17.09 -2.95 1.96
N PRO A 43 16.24 -2.16 2.65
CA PRO A 43 16.64 -1.57 3.92
C PRO A 43 16.99 -2.62 4.97
N GLU A 44 18.15 -2.47 5.62
CA GLU A 44 18.63 -3.40 6.65
C GLU A 44 17.74 -3.41 7.90
N ALA A 45 17.07 -2.29 8.16
CA ALA A 45 16.16 -2.12 9.30
C ALA A 45 14.92 -3.01 9.25
N LEU A 46 14.58 -3.60 8.08
CA LEU A 46 13.49 -4.56 7.97
C LEU A 46 13.89 -5.89 8.64
N GLY A 47 13.08 -6.37 9.60
CA GLY A 47 13.24 -7.69 10.23
C GLY A 47 12.94 -8.86 9.30
N GLU A 48 13.00 -10.09 9.81
CA GLU A 48 12.55 -11.30 9.07
C GLU A 48 11.03 -11.35 8.91
N GLN A 49 10.33 -10.76 9.83
CA GLN A 49 8.92 -10.46 9.77
C GLN A 49 8.75 -8.95 9.84
N VAL A 50 7.80 -8.42 9.11
CA VAL A 50 7.55 -6.98 9.05
C VAL A 50 6.11 -6.68 9.43
N GLU A 51 5.95 -5.84 10.42
CA GLU A 51 4.67 -5.22 10.75
C GLU A 51 4.46 -3.96 9.90
N ARG A 52 3.21 -3.54 9.78
CA ARG A 52 2.88 -2.30 9.05
C ARG A 52 3.54 -1.07 9.72
N THR A 53 3.67 -1.08 11.03
CA THR A 53 4.35 -0.04 11.84
C THR A 53 5.84 0.04 11.55
N ASP A 54 6.53 -1.10 11.47
CA ASP A 54 7.97 -1.15 11.18
C ASP A 54 8.25 -0.62 9.78
N VAL A 55 7.45 -1.06 8.80
CA VAL A 55 7.59 -0.60 7.43
C VAL A 55 7.30 0.90 7.30
N ALA A 56 6.29 1.41 8.00
CA ALA A 56 6.00 2.85 8.00
C ALA A 56 7.17 3.67 8.55
N ALA A 57 7.81 3.20 9.63
CA ALA A 57 8.99 3.85 10.18
C ALA A 57 10.18 3.84 9.20
N VAL A 58 10.45 2.68 8.56
CA VAL A 58 11.52 2.54 7.58
C VAL A 58 11.26 3.42 6.36
N VAL A 59 10.04 3.43 5.83
CA VAL A 59 9.68 4.28 4.66
C VAL A 59 9.84 5.75 4.99
N ASP A 60 9.41 6.18 6.18
CA ASP A 60 9.55 7.57 6.62
C ASP A 60 11.02 7.97 6.70
N ASP A 61 11.87 7.15 7.33
CA ASP A 61 13.32 7.37 7.43
C ASP A 61 14.02 7.40 6.07
N GLU A 62 13.64 6.53 5.14
CA GLU A 62 14.24 6.49 3.81
C GLU A 62 13.82 7.71 2.96
N LEU A 63 12.57 8.14 3.06
CA LEU A 63 12.08 9.35 2.39
C LEU A 63 12.76 10.61 2.94
N ASP A 64 12.95 10.71 4.25
CA ASP A 64 13.64 11.84 4.88
C ASP A 64 15.12 11.93 4.46
N ARG A 65 15.74 10.81 4.10
CA ARG A 65 17.09 10.75 3.52
C ARG A 65 17.13 10.93 2.00
N GLY A 66 15.99 11.15 1.33
CA GLY A 66 15.88 11.26 -0.12
C GLY A 66 16.09 9.93 -0.86
N ARG A 67 15.95 8.78 -0.19
CA ARG A 67 16.17 7.45 -0.75
C ARG A 67 14.85 6.80 -1.16
N THR A 68 14.12 7.45 -2.07
CA THR A 68 12.77 7.05 -2.51
C THR A 68 12.71 5.61 -3.05
N GLY A 69 13.75 5.15 -3.77
CA GLY A 69 13.83 3.76 -4.24
C GLY A 69 13.82 2.75 -3.10
N ALA A 70 14.63 2.97 -2.04
CA ALA A 70 14.67 2.13 -0.86
C ALA A 70 13.33 2.16 -0.08
N ALA A 71 12.72 3.33 0.05
CA ALA A 71 11.39 3.49 0.65
C ALA A 71 10.33 2.68 -0.12
N PHE A 72 10.36 2.73 -1.45
CA PHE A 72 9.46 1.95 -2.29
C PHE A 72 9.69 0.44 -2.12
N VAL A 73 10.95 -0.02 -2.08
CA VAL A 73 11.28 -1.43 -1.82
C VAL A 73 10.72 -1.87 -0.46
N ALA A 74 10.90 -1.08 0.60
CA ALA A 74 10.34 -1.39 1.93
C ALA A 74 8.81 -1.54 1.89
N ALA A 75 8.10 -0.62 1.25
CA ALA A 75 6.65 -0.69 1.08
C ALA A 75 6.21 -1.96 0.32
N MET A 76 6.96 -2.36 -0.71
CA MET A 76 6.65 -3.55 -1.51
C MET A 76 7.01 -4.84 -0.78
N VAL A 77 8.00 -4.86 0.13
CA VAL A 77 8.26 -6.00 1.02
C VAL A 77 7.02 -6.35 1.83
N TRP A 78 6.34 -5.35 2.38
CA TRP A 78 5.09 -5.60 3.10
C TRP A 78 3.97 -6.12 2.19
N ALA A 79 3.82 -5.57 0.98
CA ALA A 79 2.72 -5.91 0.08
C ALA A 79 2.90 -7.23 -0.67
N LEU A 80 4.13 -7.62 -0.95
CA LEU A 80 4.49 -8.71 -1.87
C LEU A 80 5.57 -9.65 -1.31
N GLY A 81 5.95 -9.51 -0.03
CA GLY A 81 7.08 -10.21 0.55
C GLY A 81 6.92 -11.72 0.60
N ASP A 82 5.70 -12.22 0.78
CA ASP A 82 5.32 -13.63 0.74
C ASP A 82 5.16 -14.18 -0.69
N ALA A 83 4.95 -13.31 -1.67
CA ALA A 83 4.82 -13.70 -3.07
C ALA A 83 6.17 -14.14 -3.66
N GLY A 84 6.19 -15.30 -4.32
CA GLY A 84 7.41 -15.84 -4.93
C GLY A 84 8.07 -14.94 -5.99
N ASP A 85 7.30 -14.03 -6.59
CA ASP A 85 7.72 -13.08 -7.61
C ASP A 85 7.76 -11.61 -7.13
N GLY A 86 7.53 -11.36 -5.83
CA GLY A 86 7.39 -10.00 -5.28
C GLY A 86 8.59 -9.10 -5.57
N ALA A 87 9.81 -9.60 -5.34
CA ALA A 87 11.04 -8.88 -5.63
C ALA A 87 11.21 -8.56 -7.13
N TYR A 88 10.86 -9.52 -8.02
CA TYR A 88 10.86 -9.30 -9.47
C TYR A 88 9.87 -8.23 -9.89
N ARG A 89 8.64 -8.27 -9.36
CA ARG A 89 7.60 -7.27 -9.66
C ARG A 89 8.04 -5.88 -9.23
N THR A 90 8.62 -5.76 -8.04
CA THR A 90 9.17 -4.51 -7.50
C THR A 90 10.31 -3.98 -8.39
N ALA A 91 11.24 -4.86 -8.78
CA ALA A 91 12.32 -4.51 -9.70
C ALA A 91 11.79 -4.05 -11.07
N SER A 92 10.76 -4.74 -11.60
CA SER A 92 10.13 -4.37 -12.87
C SER A 92 9.47 -2.99 -12.83
N VAL A 93 8.87 -2.61 -11.70
CA VAL A 93 8.35 -1.25 -11.49
C VAL A 93 9.49 -0.25 -11.48
N LEU A 94 10.49 -0.43 -10.60
CA LEU A 94 11.61 0.51 -10.45
C LEU A 94 12.44 0.65 -11.72
N GLY A 95 12.59 -0.41 -12.50
CA GLY A 95 13.30 -0.37 -13.78
C GLY A 95 12.45 0.05 -14.98
N GLY A 96 11.15 0.33 -14.79
CA GLY A 96 10.23 0.79 -15.83
C GLY A 96 9.98 -0.20 -16.96
N ARG A 97 10.38 -1.48 -16.81
CA ARG A 97 10.30 -2.52 -17.86
C ARG A 97 10.40 -3.94 -17.30
N ARG A 98 10.08 -4.93 -18.13
CA ARG A 98 10.35 -6.35 -17.83
C ARG A 98 11.86 -6.61 -17.78
N SER A 99 12.29 -7.48 -16.85
CA SER A 99 13.69 -7.89 -16.69
C SER A 99 14.68 -6.71 -16.62
N PRO A 100 14.49 -5.77 -15.71
CA PRO A 100 15.39 -4.62 -15.56
C PRO A 100 16.74 -5.06 -15.00
N THR A 101 17.77 -4.26 -15.29
CA THR A 101 19.12 -4.40 -14.74
C THR A 101 19.59 -3.12 -14.04
N VAL A 102 18.79 -2.05 -14.14
CA VAL A 102 19.05 -0.76 -13.52
C VAL A 102 17.72 -0.14 -13.14
N VAL A 103 17.75 0.73 -12.13
CA VAL A 103 16.61 1.55 -11.74
C VAL A 103 16.46 2.72 -12.70
N ASP A 104 15.22 2.98 -13.12
CA ASP A 104 14.89 4.11 -13.99
C ASP A 104 14.73 5.39 -13.13
N PRO A 105 15.55 6.43 -13.33
CA PRO A 105 15.49 7.65 -12.55
C PRO A 105 14.16 8.40 -12.72
N ASP A 106 13.46 8.26 -13.85
CA ASP A 106 12.16 8.89 -14.09
C ASP A 106 11.06 8.23 -13.27
N VAL A 107 11.16 6.91 -13.06
CA VAL A 107 10.27 6.17 -12.14
C VAL A 107 10.48 6.67 -10.71
N VAL A 108 11.72 6.71 -10.24
CA VAL A 108 12.06 7.19 -8.88
C VAL A 108 11.56 8.62 -8.68
N ARG A 109 11.78 9.51 -9.65
CA ARG A 109 11.28 10.88 -9.59
C ARG A 109 9.76 10.94 -9.47
N THR A 110 9.03 10.12 -10.23
CA THR A 110 7.55 10.06 -10.15
C THR A 110 7.06 9.59 -8.79
N LEU A 111 7.72 8.59 -8.21
CA LEU A 111 7.42 8.11 -6.86
C LEU A 111 7.72 9.20 -5.82
N ASP A 112 8.86 9.90 -5.93
CA ASP A 112 9.25 11.00 -5.05
C ASP A 112 8.25 12.16 -5.10
N GLU A 113 7.87 12.62 -6.29
CA GLU A 113 6.85 13.65 -6.47
C GLU A 113 5.51 13.26 -5.82
N SER A 114 5.10 12.01 -5.96
CA SER A 114 3.86 11.51 -5.36
C SER A 114 3.94 11.46 -3.83
N ALA A 115 5.07 11.00 -3.28
CA ALA A 115 5.32 10.98 -1.83
C ALA A 115 5.31 12.39 -1.26
N ARG A 116 6.01 13.33 -1.90
CA ARG A 116 6.03 14.74 -1.49
C ARG A 116 4.63 15.34 -1.50
N THR A 117 3.84 15.09 -2.55
CA THR A 117 2.46 15.57 -2.65
C THR A 117 1.61 15.15 -1.46
N VAL A 118 1.64 13.86 -1.06
CA VAL A 118 0.83 13.38 0.07
C VAL A 118 1.39 13.81 1.43
N ARG A 119 2.71 13.99 1.52
CA ARG A 119 3.36 14.44 2.78
C ARG A 119 3.15 15.94 3.04
N GLU A 120 3.17 16.78 2.03
CA GLU A 120 3.02 18.24 2.16
C GLU A 120 1.54 18.66 2.29
N SER A 121 0.66 18.05 1.49
CA SER A 121 -0.74 18.47 1.38
C SER A 121 -1.72 17.58 2.15
N GLY A 122 -1.22 16.50 2.80
CA GLY A 122 -2.04 15.62 3.63
C GLY A 122 -2.98 14.68 2.86
N PRO A 123 -3.96 14.05 3.56
CA PRO A 123 -4.78 12.98 3.00
C PRO A 123 -5.65 13.43 1.81
N ASP A 124 -6.04 14.69 1.75
CA ASP A 124 -6.85 15.23 0.65
C ASP A 124 -6.09 15.26 -0.69
N ALA A 125 -4.76 15.19 -0.65
CA ALA A 125 -3.91 15.13 -1.84
C ALA A 125 -3.71 13.71 -2.40
N VAL A 126 -4.13 12.68 -1.67
CA VAL A 126 -3.95 11.28 -2.10
C VAL A 126 -4.56 11.00 -3.48
N PRO A 127 -5.77 11.48 -3.83
CA PRO A 127 -6.33 11.30 -5.18
C PRO A 127 -5.48 11.96 -6.26
N THR A 128 -4.87 13.11 -5.98
CA THR A 128 -3.99 13.82 -6.92
C THR A 128 -2.71 13.03 -7.15
N ALA A 129 -2.07 12.55 -6.09
CA ALA A 129 -0.87 11.71 -6.17
C ALA A 129 -1.17 10.38 -6.89
N HIS A 130 -2.30 9.73 -6.58
CA HIS A 130 -2.75 8.52 -7.26
C HIS A 130 -2.90 8.74 -8.78
N ARG A 131 -3.58 9.82 -9.17
CA ARG A 131 -3.75 10.18 -10.59
C ARG A 131 -2.41 10.42 -11.27
N ALA A 132 -1.51 11.18 -10.64
CA ALA A 132 -0.20 11.49 -11.20
C ALA A 132 0.62 10.22 -11.47
N VAL A 133 0.69 9.30 -10.52
CA VAL A 133 1.37 8.01 -10.66
C VAL A 133 0.73 7.16 -11.77
N ARG A 134 -0.60 7.06 -11.81
CA ARG A 134 -1.33 6.27 -12.82
C ARG A 134 -1.22 6.84 -14.24
N THR A 135 -1.24 8.17 -14.39
CA THR A 135 -1.13 8.82 -15.71
C THR A 135 0.25 8.62 -16.34
N ARG A 136 1.31 8.47 -15.54
CA ARG A 136 2.66 8.17 -16.04
C ARG A 136 2.78 6.76 -16.65
N GLY A 137 1.82 5.88 -16.38
CA GLY A 137 1.79 4.54 -16.98
C GLY A 137 3.00 3.68 -16.62
N LEU A 138 3.52 3.80 -15.40
CA LEU A 138 4.70 3.07 -14.97
C LEU A 138 4.51 1.56 -15.12
N HIS A 139 5.46 0.91 -15.78
CA HIS A 139 5.40 -0.52 -16.06
C HIS A 139 5.26 -1.34 -14.76
N GLY A 140 4.31 -2.28 -14.72
CA GLY A 140 4.09 -3.17 -13.58
C GLY A 140 3.43 -2.52 -12.35
N LEU A 141 3.16 -1.21 -12.38
CA LEU A 141 2.50 -0.52 -11.28
C LEU A 141 0.98 -0.69 -11.39
N VAL A 142 0.46 -1.71 -10.72
CA VAL A 142 -0.97 -2.02 -10.59
C VAL A 142 -1.60 -1.34 -9.37
N ALA A 143 -2.93 -1.45 -9.18
CA ALA A 143 -3.62 -0.76 -8.10
C ALA A 143 -3.03 -1.05 -6.73
N VAL A 144 -2.79 -2.32 -6.39
CA VAL A 144 -2.26 -2.69 -5.08
C VAL A 144 -0.90 -2.04 -4.80
N THR A 145 0.03 -2.07 -5.76
CA THR A 145 1.36 -1.46 -5.58
C THR A 145 1.28 0.06 -5.51
N THR A 146 0.39 0.68 -6.29
CA THR A 146 0.14 2.12 -6.23
C THR A 146 -0.41 2.54 -4.87
N THR A 147 -1.46 1.87 -4.41
CA THR A 147 -2.12 2.24 -3.15
C THR A 147 -1.28 1.88 -1.93
N THR A 148 -0.49 0.79 -1.97
CA THR A 148 0.49 0.47 -0.93
C THR A 148 1.58 1.54 -0.84
N TRP A 149 2.11 1.99 -1.98
CA TRP A 149 3.08 3.09 -1.99
C TRP A 149 2.50 4.34 -1.34
N LEU A 150 1.32 4.78 -1.77
CA LEU A 150 0.67 5.96 -1.22
C LEU A 150 0.33 5.80 0.27
N HIS A 151 -0.04 4.59 0.70
CA HIS A 151 -0.26 4.28 2.10
C HIS A 151 0.96 4.61 2.95
N PHE A 152 2.11 4.00 2.64
CA PHE A 152 3.32 4.20 3.43
C PHE A 152 3.91 5.59 3.27
N ALA A 153 3.84 6.18 2.07
CA ALA A 153 4.30 7.55 1.86
C ALA A 153 3.50 8.60 2.67
N SER A 154 2.20 8.35 2.90
CA SER A 154 1.33 9.25 3.67
C SER A 154 1.30 8.96 5.18
N ALA A 155 1.68 7.75 5.61
CA ALA A 155 1.51 7.26 6.98
C ALA A 155 2.32 8.00 8.04
N ARG A 156 3.49 8.57 7.70
CA ARG A 156 4.35 9.32 8.64
C ARG A 156 4.53 8.58 9.99
N ARG A 157 4.99 7.32 9.95
CA ARG A 157 5.17 6.41 11.10
C ARG A 157 3.87 5.94 11.79
N ASP A 158 2.70 6.47 11.44
CA ASP A 158 1.41 6.00 11.95
C ASP A 158 0.56 5.40 10.82
N PRO A 159 0.77 4.11 10.48
CA PRO A 159 0.09 3.47 9.35
C PRO A 159 -1.40 3.19 9.59
N PHE A 160 -1.88 3.39 10.81
CA PHE A 160 -3.30 3.26 11.16
C PHE A 160 -3.95 4.60 11.47
N GLY A 161 -3.20 5.69 11.35
CA GLY A 161 -3.62 7.05 11.63
C GLY A 161 -4.48 7.67 10.52
N PRO A 162 -4.96 8.89 10.78
CA PRO A 162 -5.87 9.58 9.85
C PRO A 162 -5.20 10.05 8.56
N HIS A 163 -3.86 10.13 8.52
CA HIS A 163 -3.11 10.55 7.35
C HIS A 163 -2.82 9.41 6.37
N ALA A 164 -2.83 8.17 6.86
CA ALA A 164 -2.52 7.02 6.04
C ALA A 164 -3.61 6.73 5.02
N ALA A 165 -3.23 6.61 3.75
CA ALA A 165 -4.13 6.24 2.66
C ALA A 165 -4.49 4.75 2.76
N PRO A 166 -5.75 4.32 2.59
CA PRO A 166 -6.09 2.90 2.64
C PRO A 166 -5.57 2.16 1.39
N VAL A 167 -5.16 0.91 1.59
CA VAL A 167 -4.70 0.04 0.48
C VAL A 167 -5.89 -0.65 -0.17
N LEU A 168 -5.91 -0.66 -1.51
CA LEU A 168 -6.93 -1.34 -2.31
C LEU A 168 -6.27 -2.47 -3.11
N ASP A 169 -6.56 -3.70 -2.73
CA ASP A 169 -6.18 -4.91 -3.48
C ASP A 169 -7.38 -5.65 -4.03
N ASP A 170 -7.12 -6.75 -4.74
CA ASP A 170 -8.16 -7.55 -5.38
C ASP A 170 -9.09 -8.22 -4.37
N ALA A 171 -8.56 -8.64 -3.22
CA ALA A 171 -9.34 -9.31 -2.18
C ALA A 171 -10.32 -8.34 -1.50
N VAL A 172 -9.86 -7.16 -1.13
CA VAL A 172 -10.69 -6.07 -0.61
C VAL A 172 -11.74 -5.66 -1.65
N ARG A 173 -11.34 -5.51 -2.91
CA ARG A 173 -12.23 -5.16 -4.01
C ARG A 173 -13.34 -6.20 -4.22
N GLY A 174 -12.96 -7.48 -4.22
CA GLY A 174 -13.93 -8.58 -4.32
C GLY A 174 -14.93 -8.62 -3.18
N TRP A 175 -14.45 -8.39 -1.94
CA TRP A 175 -15.33 -8.32 -0.78
C TRP A 175 -16.32 -7.15 -0.87
N LEU A 176 -15.84 -5.98 -1.28
CA LEU A 176 -16.68 -4.78 -1.45
C LEU A 176 -17.77 -4.98 -2.51
N ALA A 177 -17.44 -5.64 -3.62
CA ALA A 177 -18.41 -5.97 -4.66
C ALA A 177 -19.49 -6.92 -4.14
N SER A 178 -19.11 -7.96 -3.38
CA SER A 178 -20.01 -9.01 -2.91
C SER A 178 -20.87 -8.59 -1.70
N HIS A 179 -20.38 -7.70 -0.82
CA HIS A 179 -21.04 -7.40 0.45
C HIS A 179 -21.51 -5.95 0.60
N ALA A 180 -21.09 -5.05 -0.31
CA ALA A 180 -21.37 -3.63 -0.21
C ALA A 180 -21.89 -3.01 -1.52
N ASP A 181 -22.14 -3.83 -2.54
CA ASP A 181 -22.53 -3.38 -3.90
C ASP A 181 -21.63 -2.23 -4.40
N LEU A 182 -20.32 -2.39 -4.16
CA LEU A 182 -19.32 -1.41 -4.57
C LEU A 182 -18.35 -2.03 -5.56
N HIS A 183 -18.63 -1.80 -6.86
CA HIS A 183 -17.84 -2.31 -7.97
C HIS A 183 -16.77 -1.30 -8.37
N LEU A 184 -15.51 -1.62 -8.08
CA LEU A 184 -14.35 -0.78 -8.30
C LEU A 184 -13.48 -1.35 -9.43
N HIS A 185 -13.07 -0.51 -10.36
CA HIS A 185 -12.15 -0.90 -11.44
C HIS A 185 -10.71 -0.61 -11.05
N ASP A 186 -9.83 -1.50 -11.49
CA ASP A 186 -8.40 -1.37 -11.24
C ASP A 186 -7.84 -0.06 -11.82
N GLY A 187 -7.11 0.68 -10.99
CA GLY A 187 -6.35 1.86 -11.40
C GLY A 187 -7.14 3.12 -11.73
N ARG A 188 -8.45 3.14 -11.58
CA ARG A 188 -9.25 4.35 -11.76
C ARG A 188 -9.22 5.21 -10.49
N THR A 189 -8.70 6.44 -10.60
CA THR A 189 -8.64 7.36 -9.44
C THR A 189 -10.02 7.68 -8.88
N GLY A 190 -11.05 7.82 -9.72
CA GLY A 190 -12.42 8.04 -9.25
C GLY A 190 -12.96 6.90 -8.37
N ASP A 191 -12.63 5.65 -8.74
CA ASP A 191 -13.04 4.47 -7.98
C ASP A 191 -12.26 4.38 -6.65
N TYR A 192 -10.98 4.78 -6.65
CA TYR A 192 -10.20 4.88 -5.41
C TYR A 192 -10.74 5.96 -4.47
N VAL A 193 -11.16 7.11 -4.98
CA VAL A 193 -11.86 8.15 -4.19
C VAL A 193 -13.16 7.60 -3.60
N GLN A 194 -13.98 6.93 -4.42
CA GLN A 194 -15.23 6.32 -3.97
C GLN A 194 -14.98 5.28 -2.86
N TYR A 195 -13.91 4.49 -2.99
CA TYR A 195 -13.47 3.55 -1.97
C TYR A 195 -13.13 4.25 -0.67
N THR A 196 -12.23 5.24 -0.70
CA THR A 196 -11.80 5.98 0.48
C THR A 196 -12.98 6.65 1.18
N ASP A 197 -13.87 7.32 0.43
CA ASP A 197 -15.08 7.94 0.96
C ASP A 197 -16.03 6.94 1.62
N ARG A 198 -16.08 5.71 1.10
CA ARG A 198 -16.87 4.64 1.70
C ARG A 198 -16.30 4.23 3.05
N LEU A 199 -14.98 4.05 3.15
CA LEU A 199 -14.31 3.69 4.40
C LEU A 199 -14.44 4.80 5.45
N VAL A 200 -14.28 6.07 5.06
CA VAL A 200 -14.50 7.22 5.94
C VAL A 200 -15.93 7.21 6.54
N ARG A 201 -16.94 7.03 5.68
CA ARG A 201 -18.34 7.00 6.12
C ARG A 201 -18.64 5.83 7.06
N TRP A 202 -18.05 4.66 6.80
CA TRP A 202 -18.24 3.49 7.65
C TRP A 202 -17.49 3.58 8.98
N GLY A 203 -16.28 4.15 8.98
CA GLY A 203 -15.46 4.27 10.19
C GLY A 203 -15.95 5.36 11.16
N ARG A 204 -16.51 6.45 10.63
CA ARG A 204 -16.88 7.64 11.41
C ARG A 204 -17.75 7.36 12.66
N PRO A 205 -18.82 6.52 12.59
CA PRO A 205 -19.65 6.23 13.78
C PRO A 205 -18.92 5.49 14.89
N PHE A 206 -17.80 4.82 14.56
CA PHE A 206 -17.01 3.97 15.46
C PHE A 206 -15.69 4.65 15.88
N GLY A 207 -15.41 5.87 15.45
CA GLY A 207 -14.13 6.54 15.67
C GLY A 207 -12.95 5.85 14.98
N ARG A 208 -13.19 5.14 13.85
CA ARG A 208 -12.19 4.40 13.10
C ARG A 208 -11.67 5.19 11.91
N THR A 209 -10.36 5.13 11.68
CA THR A 209 -9.74 5.67 10.47
C THR A 209 -10.08 4.80 9.25
N PRO A 210 -9.95 5.34 8.00
CA PRO A 210 -10.17 4.54 6.79
C PRO A 210 -9.30 3.29 6.72
N VAL A 211 -8.05 3.36 7.21
CA VAL A 211 -7.13 2.21 7.24
C VAL A 211 -7.55 1.16 8.27
N GLN A 212 -8.09 1.57 9.42
CA GLN A 212 -8.63 0.60 10.38
C GLN A 212 -9.87 -0.11 9.84
N VAL A 213 -10.71 0.58 9.06
CA VAL A 213 -11.85 -0.05 8.36
C VAL A 213 -11.34 -1.01 7.28
N GLU A 214 -10.34 -0.61 6.49
CA GLU A 214 -9.69 -1.48 5.49
C GLU A 214 -9.13 -2.75 6.15
N SER A 215 -8.44 -2.61 7.29
CA SER A 215 -7.91 -3.75 8.04
C SER A 215 -9.01 -4.70 8.52
N ALA A 216 -10.15 -4.17 8.96
CA ALA A 216 -11.32 -4.98 9.33
C ALA A 216 -11.90 -5.74 8.11
N VAL A 217 -11.96 -5.11 6.94
CA VAL A 217 -12.37 -5.79 5.70
C VAL A 217 -11.39 -6.91 5.34
N ARG A 218 -10.08 -6.70 5.45
CA ARG A 218 -9.07 -7.74 5.22
C ARG A 218 -9.21 -8.92 6.17
N ALA A 219 -9.52 -8.68 7.44
CA ALA A 219 -9.75 -9.76 8.41
C ALA A 219 -10.96 -10.62 7.99
N LEU A 220 -12.04 -10.01 7.47
CA LEU A 220 -13.17 -10.76 6.93
C LEU A 220 -12.83 -11.58 5.70
N VAL A 221 -12.00 -11.05 4.80
CA VAL A 221 -11.52 -11.79 3.63
C VAL A 221 -10.70 -13.01 4.05
N ALA A 222 -9.78 -12.85 5.00
CA ALA A 222 -8.94 -13.95 5.49
C ALA A 222 -9.73 -15.09 6.10
N THR A 223 -10.80 -14.78 6.85
CA THR A 223 -11.67 -15.81 7.45
C THR A 223 -12.51 -16.57 6.40
N THR A 224 -12.89 -15.93 5.31
CA THR A 224 -13.69 -16.56 4.24
C THR A 224 -12.85 -17.53 3.39
N CYS A 225 -11.54 -17.35 3.29
CA CYS A 225 -10.64 -18.22 2.52
C CYS A 225 -10.22 -19.50 3.29
N GLN A 226 -10.53 -19.61 4.58
CA GLN A 226 -10.16 -20.76 5.44
C GLN A 226 -11.30 -21.77 5.66
N GLY A 227 -12.50 -21.50 5.20
CA GLY A 227 -13.70 -22.34 5.29
C GLY A 227 -14.10 -22.91 3.94
#